data_435e9b2a81897734fff643233ba35347
#
_entry.id   435e9b2a81897734fff643233ba35347
#
_cell.length_a   1.000
_cell.length_b   1.000
_cell.length_c   1.000
_cell.angle_alpha   90.00
_cell.angle_beta   90.00
_cell.angle_gamma   90.00
#
_symmetry.space_group_name_H-M   'P 1'
#
loop_
_entity.id
_entity.type
_entity.pdbx_description
1 polymer ?
#
loop_
_entity_poly.entity_id
_entity_poly.type
_entity_poly.pdbx_seq_one_letter_code
_entity_poly.pdbx_strand_id
1 'polypeptide(L)'
;MEHIEPCGIHSGDSNATLPPFNLGDFVMQQIIDHTKKIALALKTIGLINIQFAIKDDTVYIIEANPRASRTVPFISKAYKQPYVNYATKIMLGKNKISDFKFESKLDGFAIKQPVFSFSKFPNVNKNLGPEMKSTGESILFIDDLKDDD
;
A
#
# COMPACT_ATOMS: atom_id res chain seq x y z
N MET A 1 2.67 -3.73 -0.88
CA MET A 1 2.00 -3.75 -2.20
C MET A 1 2.92 -3.15 -3.25
N GLU A 2 2.76 -3.56 -4.48
CA GLU A 2 3.52 -3.09 -5.64
C GLU A 2 2.60 -2.32 -6.57
N HIS A 3 3.05 -1.13 -7.04
CA HIS A 3 2.36 -0.34 -8.05
C HIS A 3 2.76 -0.80 -9.45
N ILE A 4 1.81 -0.79 -10.39
CA ILE A 4 2.02 -1.22 -11.77
C ILE A 4 2.49 -0.05 -12.62
N GLU A 5 1.98 1.15 -12.38
CA GLU A 5 2.35 2.35 -13.11
C GLU A 5 3.72 2.90 -12.67
N PRO A 6 4.41 3.64 -13.55
CA PRO A 6 5.71 4.26 -13.24
C PRO A 6 5.66 5.24 -12.06
N CYS A 7 6.80 5.43 -11.39
CA CYS A 7 6.94 6.28 -10.20
C CYS A 7 6.53 7.75 -10.36
N GLY A 8 6.39 8.26 -11.57
CA GLY A 8 5.91 9.62 -11.83
C GLY A 8 4.40 9.81 -11.70
N ILE A 9 3.65 8.72 -11.54
CA ILE A 9 2.19 8.73 -11.38
C ILE A 9 1.84 8.69 -9.90
N HIS A 10 0.85 9.52 -9.51
CA HIS A 10 0.37 9.55 -8.13
C HIS A 10 -0.10 8.17 -7.66
N SER A 11 0.28 7.76 -6.46
CA SER A 11 -0.02 6.43 -5.91
C SER A 11 -1.53 6.11 -5.83
N GLY A 12 -2.37 7.14 -5.69
CA GLY A 12 -3.83 7.01 -5.73
C GLY A 12 -4.38 6.64 -7.11
N ASP A 13 -3.64 6.98 -8.17
CA ASP A 13 -4.01 6.75 -9.57
C ASP A 13 -3.37 5.48 -10.15
N SER A 14 -2.55 4.80 -9.37
CA SER A 14 -1.88 3.57 -9.78
C SER A 14 -2.70 2.34 -9.41
N ASN A 15 -2.73 1.36 -10.33
CA ASN A 15 -3.09 -0.01 -9.98
C ASN A 15 -2.04 -0.56 -9.02
N ALA A 16 -2.45 -1.45 -8.14
CA ALA A 16 -1.52 -2.07 -7.22
C ALA A 16 -1.89 -3.51 -6.92
N THR A 17 -0.86 -4.33 -6.71
CA THR A 17 -1.01 -5.74 -6.32
C THR A 17 -0.53 -5.97 -4.90
N LEU A 18 -1.16 -6.90 -4.23
CA LEU A 18 -0.78 -7.40 -2.93
C LEU A 18 -0.98 -8.92 -2.91
N PRO A 19 0.04 -9.74 -2.58
CA PRO A 19 1.41 -9.33 -2.31
C PRO A 19 2.12 -8.69 -3.52
N PRO A 20 3.32 -8.11 -3.36
CA PRO A 20 4.16 -7.69 -4.47
C PRO A 20 4.45 -8.87 -5.39
N PHE A 21 4.46 -8.65 -6.71
CA PHE A 21 4.60 -9.71 -7.71
C PHE A 21 6.01 -9.80 -8.31
N ASN A 22 6.63 -8.64 -8.61
CA ASN A 22 7.93 -8.59 -9.30
C ASN A 22 9.12 -8.31 -8.37
N LEU A 23 8.91 -8.23 -7.05
CA LEU A 23 9.97 -7.89 -6.10
C LEU A 23 10.64 -9.14 -5.56
N GLY A 24 11.94 -9.31 -5.85
CA GLY A 24 12.75 -10.37 -5.27
C GLY A 24 13.01 -10.18 -3.77
N ASP A 25 13.37 -11.26 -3.10
CA ASP A 25 13.61 -11.29 -1.63
C ASP A 25 14.63 -10.26 -1.17
N PHE A 26 15.68 -10.01 -1.94
CA PHE A 26 16.71 -9.02 -1.62
C PHE A 26 16.13 -7.60 -1.53
N VAL A 27 15.31 -7.21 -2.51
CA VAL A 27 14.63 -5.90 -2.52
C VAL A 27 13.61 -5.81 -1.39
N MET A 28 12.84 -6.87 -1.17
CA MET A 28 11.88 -6.94 -0.08
C MET A 28 12.55 -6.77 1.28
N GLN A 29 13.71 -7.38 1.49
CA GLN A 29 14.44 -7.22 2.75
C GLN A 29 14.93 -5.78 2.95
N GLN A 30 15.43 -5.11 1.89
CA GLN A 30 15.79 -3.68 1.97
C GLN A 30 14.59 -2.81 2.36
N ILE A 31 13.41 -3.04 1.74
CA ILE A 31 12.17 -2.31 2.07
C ILE A 31 11.80 -2.48 3.53
N ILE A 32 11.86 -3.71 4.04
CA ILE A 32 11.55 -4.02 5.45
C ILE A 32 12.52 -3.30 6.39
N ASP A 33 13.81 -3.34 6.09
CA ASP A 33 14.84 -2.73 6.94
C ASP A 33 14.76 -1.20 6.92
N HIS A 34 14.53 -0.59 5.76
CA HIS A 34 14.30 0.85 5.65
C HIS A 34 13.03 1.26 6.40
N THR A 35 11.94 0.50 6.25
CA THR A 35 10.69 0.75 6.98
C THR A 35 10.88 0.74 8.49
N LYS A 36 11.57 -0.28 9.01
CA LYS A 36 11.87 -0.38 10.45
C LYS A 36 12.70 0.80 10.95
N LYS A 37 13.79 1.12 10.24
CA LYS A 37 14.68 2.26 10.59
C LYS A 37 13.92 3.58 10.63
N ILE A 38 13.11 3.86 9.61
CA ILE A 38 12.33 5.10 9.51
C ILE A 38 11.28 5.17 10.63
N ALA A 39 10.50 4.11 10.81
CA ALA A 39 9.45 4.08 11.83
C ALA A 39 10.01 4.29 13.24
N LEU A 40 11.16 3.69 13.57
CA LEU A 40 11.85 3.84 14.85
C LEU A 40 12.43 5.26 15.00
N ALA A 41 13.07 5.80 13.97
CA ALA A 41 13.65 7.14 13.99
C ALA A 41 12.58 8.22 14.18
N LEU A 42 11.42 8.05 13.54
CA LEU A 42 10.26 8.94 13.69
C LEU A 42 9.46 8.68 14.98
N LYS A 43 9.82 7.67 15.76
CA LYS A 43 9.07 7.25 16.96
C LYS A 43 7.58 7.08 16.67
N THR A 44 7.27 6.48 15.52
CA THR A 44 5.88 6.32 15.04
C THR A 44 5.08 5.43 15.99
N ILE A 45 3.92 5.92 16.41
CA ILE A 45 2.91 5.15 17.15
C ILE A 45 1.67 5.06 16.26
N GLY A 46 1.23 3.85 15.95
CA GLY A 46 0.10 3.61 15.05
C GLY A 46 0.54 3.23 13.64
N LEU A 47 0.02 3.92 12.64
CA LEU A 47 0.26 3.61 11.23
C LEU A 47 1.29 4.55 10.60
N ILE A 48 2.07 4.01 9.69
CA ILE A 48 2.96 4.75 8.81
C ILE A 48 2.78 4.26 7.38
N ASN A 49 2.79 5.18 6.43
CA ASN A 49 2.82 4.88 5.00
C ASN A 49 4.15 5.37 4.43
N ILE A 50 4.89 4.48 3.79
CA ILE A 50 6.16 4.81 3.15
C ILE A 50 6.08 4.42 1.68
N GLN A 51 6.49 5.33 0.81
CA GLN A 51 6.59 5.09 -0.62
C GLN A 51 8.05 4.92 -1.02
N PHE A 52 8.29 3.86 -1.78
CA PHE A 52 9.60 3.51 -2.30
C PHE A 52 9.59 3.50 -3.82
N ALA A 53 10.72 3.84 -4.42
CA ALA A 53 11.04 3.56 -5.82
C ALA A 53 12.17 2.54 -5.86
N ILE A 54 12.13 1.67 -6.87
CA ILE A 54 13.15 0.64 -7.05
C ILE A 54 13.76 0.83 -8.44
N LYS A 55 15.09 0.85 -8.48
CA LYS A 55 15.87 0.89 -9.70
C LYS A 55 17.14 0.07 -9.52
N ASP A 56 17.38 -0.85 -10.43
CA ASP A 56 18.57 -1.70 -10.42
C ASP A 56 18.81 -2.35 -9.05
N ASP A 57 17.77 -3.00 -8.49
CA ASP A 57 17.73 -3.62 -7.16
C ASP A 57 18.04 -2.69 -5.97
N THR A 58 18.13 -1.40 -6.22
CA THR A 58 18.33 -0.39 -5.18
C THR A 58 16.99 0.25 -4.78
N VAL A 59 16.74 0.31 -3.48
CA VAL A 59 15.52 0.89 -2.91
C VAL A 59 15.74 2.35 -2.53
N TYR A 60 14.97 3.24 -3.13
CA TYR A 60 14.93 4.66 -2.84
C TYR A 60 13.67 5.02 -2.06
N ILE A 61 13.82 5.92 -1.10
CA ILE A 61 12.68 6.44 -0.32
C ILE A 61 12.16 7.68 -1.02
N ILE A 62 10.88 7.68 -1.40
CA ILE A 62 10.21 8.86 -1.95
C ILE A 62 9.67 9.72 -0.80
N GLU A 63 8.85 9.13 0.07
CA GLU A 63 8.28 9.82 1.22
C GLU A 63 7.90 8.86 2.34
N ALA A 64 7.82 9.40 3.57
CA ALA A 64 7.30 8.68 4.73
C ALA A 64 6.25 9.54 5.44
N ASN A 65 5.05 9.00 5.58
CA ASN A 65 3.90 9.67 6.19
C ASN A 65 3.50 8.92 7.47
N PRO A 66 3.84 9.40 8.69
CA PRO A 66 3.47 8.75 9.95
C PRO A 66 1.99 9.01 10.29
N ARG A 67 1.13 8.51 9.47
CA ARG A 67 -0.34 8.59 9.56
C ARG A 67 -0.99 7.50 8.74
N ALA A 68 -2.29 7.30 8.96
CA ALA A 68 -3.11 6.47 8.05
C ALA A 68 -3.10 7.03 6.62
N SER A 69 -3.22 6.15 5.64
CA SER A 69 -3.31 6.48 4.23
C SER A 69 -4.53 5.80 3.61
N ARG A 70 -4.85 6.15 2.37
CA ARG A 70 -5.93 5.49 1.60
C ARG A 70 -5.62 4.02 1.28
N THR A 71 -4.36 3.61 1.39
CA THR A 71 -3.93 2.21 1.25
C THR A 71 -4.42 1.33 2.41
N VAL A 72 -4.65 1.90 3.59
CA VAL A 72 -5.01 1.11 4.78
C VAL A 72 -6.32 0.34 4.62
N PRO A 73 -7.42 0.91 4.07
CA PRO A 73 -8.64 0.15 3.79
C PRO A 73 -8.42 -1.02 2.84
N PHE A 74 -7.60 -0.84 1.81
CA PHE A 74 -7.23 -1.90 0.87
C PHE A 74 -6.52 -3.06 1.58
N ILE A 75 -5.45 -2.76 2.32
CA ILE A 75 -4.67 -3.75 3.06
C ILE A 75 -5.54 -4.43 4.14
N SER A 76 -6.36 -3.67 4.86
CA SER A 76 -7.25 -4.20 5.89
C SER A 76 -8.26 -5.20 5.32
N LYS A 77 -8.80 -4.92 4.14
CA LYS A 77 -9.72 -5.84 3.46
C LYS A 77 -8.99 -7.08 2.93
N ALA A 78 -7.81 -6.89 2.32
CA ALA A 78 -7.02 -7.99 1.80
C ALA A 78 -6.66 -9.00 2.88
N TYR A 79 -6.12 -8.55 4.00
CA TYR A 79 -5.75 -9.43 5.12
C TYR A 79 -6.91 -9.75 6.08
N LYS A 80 -8.12 -9.22 5.85
CA LYS A 80 -9.28 -9.35 6.76
C LYS A 80 -8.93 -8.93 8.19
N GLN A 81 -8.11 -7.88 8.33
CA GLN A 81 -7.58 -7.38 9.61
C GLN A 81 -7.98 -5.92 9.84
N PRO A 82 -8.52 -5.56 11.01
CA PRO A 82 -8.95 -4.20 11.31
C PRO A 82 -7.76 -3.31 11.78
N TYR A 83 -6.78 -3.08 10.92
CA TYR A 83 -5.55 -2.37 11.28
C TYR A 83 -5.77 -0.96 11.84
N VAL A 84 -6.79 -0.23 11.37
CA VAL A 84 -7.15 1.08 11.93
C VAL A 84 -7.60 0.96 13.39
N ASN A 85 -8.39 -0.06 13.71
CA ASN A 85 -8.82 -0.31 15.09
C ASN A 85 -7.62 -0.65 15.98
N TYR A 86 -6.71 -1.50 15.52
CA TYR A 86 -5.49 -1.83 16.25
C TYR A 86 -4.64 -0.59 16.52
N ALA A 87 -4.37 0.20 15.48
CA ALA A 87 -3.62 1.44 15.61
C ALA A 87 -4.26 2.42 16.60
N THR A 88 -5.57 2.60 16.51
CA THR A 88 -6.32 3.48 17.42
C THR A 88 -6.19 3.04 18.88
N LYS A 89 -6.31 1.76 19.15
CA LYS A 89 -6.17 1.21 20.52
C LYS A 89 -4.75 1.40 21.06
N ILE A 90 -3.73 1.21 20.20
CA ILE A 90 -2.33 1.44 20.56
C ILE A 90 -2.08 2.93 20.85
N MET A 91 -2.55 3.83 19.99
CA MET A 91 -2.40 5.28 20.15
C MET A 91 -3.08 5.81 21.41
N LEU A 92 -4.19 5.21 21.82
CA LEU A 92 -4.89 5.53 23.06
C LEU A 92 -4.27 4.87 24.30
N GLY A 93 -3.18 4.13 24.15
CA GLY A 93 -2.53 3.41 25.26
C GLY A 93 -3.36 2.25 25.85
N LYS A 94 -4.43 1.83 25.17
CA LYS A 94 -5.32 0.75 25.63
C LYS A 94 -4.74 -0.64 25.41
N ASN A 95 -3.91 -0.79 24.39
CA ASN A 95 -3.28 -2.06 24.00
C ASN A 95 -1.83 -1.84 23.58
N LYS A 96 -1.03 -2.89 23.71
CA LYS A 96 0.31 -2.98 23.09
C LYS A 96 0.20 -3.68 21.74
N ILE A 97 1.19 -3.49 20.87
CA ILE A 97 1.23 -4.16 19.57
C ILE A 97 1.27 -5.70 19.72
N SER A 98 1.88 -6.20 20.79
CA SER A 98 1.95 -7.62 21.12
C SER A 98 0.59 -8.26 21.45
N ASP A 99 -0.43 -7.46 21.73
CA ASP A 99 -1.77 -7.96 22.08
C ASP A 99 -2.58 -8.38 20.84
N PHE A 100 -2.05 -8.07 19.65
CA PHE A 100 -2.71 -8.38 18.36
C PHE A 100 -1.96 -9.47 17.62
N LYS A 101 -2.72 -10.36 16.97
CA LYS A 101 -2.17 -11.30 15.98
C LYS A 101 -2.27 -10.66 14.60
N PHE A 102 -1.16 -10.66 13.89
CA PHE A 102 -1.10 -10.13 12.52
C PHE A 102 -0.95 -11.31 11.54
N GLU A 103 -1.85 -11.38 10.57
CA GLU A 103 -1.66 -12.28 9.44
C GLU A 103 -0.52 -11.77 8.57
N SER A 104 0.44 -12.64 8.31
CA SER A 104 1.61 -12.34 7.47
C SER A 104 1.46 -12.86 6.05
N LYS A 105 0.51 -13.78 5.83
CA LYS A 105 0.26 -14.41 4.54
C LYS A 105 -1.13 -14.04 4.02
N LEU A 106 -1.16 -13.70 2.75
CA LEU A 106 -2.41 -13.51 2.01
C LEU A 106 -2.67 -14.77 1.20
N ASP A 107 -3.91 -15.27 1.24
CA ASP A 107 -4.35 -16.34 0.35
C ASP A 107 -4.71 -15.72 -1.00
N GLY A 108 -3.92 -16.02 -2.05
CA GLY A 108 -4.09 -15.43 -3.37
C GLY A 108 -3.58 -13.99 -3.49
N PHE A 109 -4.25 -13.20 -4.34
CA PHE A 109 -3.89 -11.82 -4.66
C PHE A 109 -5.04 -10.87 -4.42
N ALA A 110 -4.71 -9.64 -4.00
CA ALA A 110 -5.61 -8.51 -3.99
C ALA A 110 -5.10 -7.45 -4.97
N ILE A 111 -5.98 -7.00 -5.86
CA ILE A 111 -5.68 -5.98 -6.87
C ILE A 111 -6.50 -4.73 -6.54
N LYS A 112 -5.83 -3.60 -6.40
CA LYS A 112 -6.45 -2.29 -6.30
C LYS A 112 -6.47 -1.67 -7.70
N GLN A 113 -7.63 -1.16 -8.11
CA GLN A 113 -7.80 -0.42 -9.35
C GLN A 113 -8.39 0.96 -9.05
N PRO A 114 -7.76 2.07 -9.51
CA PRO A 114 -8.31 3.40 -9.37
C PRO A 114 -9.55 3.59 -10.23
N VAL A 115 -10.48 4.40 -9.76
CA VAL A 115 -11.68 4.79 -10.49
C VAL A 115 -11.60 6.27 -10.85
N PHE A 116 -11.81 6.59 -12.13
CA PHE A 116 -11.75 7.95 -12.66
C PHE A 116 -13.14 8.42 -13.11
N SER A 117 -13.55 9.60 -12.65
CA SER A 117 -14.82 10.22 -13.05
C SER A 117 -14.67 11.21 -14.20
N PHE A 118 -13.81 10.92 -15.18
CA PHE A 118 -13.52 11.82 -16.30
C PHE A 118 -14.76 12.17 -17.15
N SER A 119 -15.74 11.28 -17.20
CA SER A 119 -17.02 11.55 -17.87
C SER A 119 -17.81 12.70 -17.22
N LYS A 120 -17.63 12.92 -15.92
CA LYS A 120 -18.27 14.01 -15.17
C LYS A 120 -17.50 15.33 -15.27
N PHE A 121 -16.23 15.28 -15.69
CA PHE A 121 -15.33 16.42 -15.75
C PHE A 121 -14.65 16.48 -17.13
N PRO A 122 -15.38 16.87 -18.19
CA PRO A 122 -14.89 16.77 -19.58
C PRO A 122 -13.67 17.64 -19.88
N ASN A 123 -13.46 18.73 -19.14
CA ASN A 123 -12.37 19.68 -19.36
C ASN A 123 -11.09 19.38 -18.55
N VAL A 124 -11.06 18.29 -17.79
CA VAL A 124 -9.87 17.91 -17.00
C VAL A 124 -8.87 17.18 -17.89
N ASN A 125 -7.61 17.53 -17.74
CA ASN A 125 -6.52 16.78 -18.39
C ASN A 125 -6.52 15.33 -17.84
N LYS A 126 -6.71 14.36 -18.74
CA LYS A 126 -6.82 12.93 -18.42
C LYS A 126 -5.45 12.24 -18.32
N ASN A 127 -4.37 12.90 -18.70
CA ASN A 127 -3.04 12.31 -18.57
C ASN A 127 -2.68 12.17 -17.10
N LEU A 128 -2.28 10.97 -16.70
CA LEU A 128 -1.84 10.69 -15.33
C LEU A 128 -0.47 11.33 -15.07
N GLY A 129 -0.25 11.74 -13.83
CA GLY A 129 0.97 12.41 -13.41
C GLY A 129 1.06 12.50 -11.88
N PRO A 130 1.83 13.46 -11.36
CA PRO A 130 2.04 13.59 -9.90
C PRO A 130 0.80 14.05 -9.14
N GLU A 131 -0.18 14.66 -9.82
CA GLU A 131 -1.45 15.07 -9.22
C GLU A 131 -2.46 13.94 -9.28
N MET A 132 -3.13 13.68 -8.15
CA MET A 132 -4.16 12.66 -8.07
C MET A 132 -5.43 13.06 -8.81
N LYS A 133 -5.93 12.18 -9.68
CA LYS A 133 -7.14 12.37 -10.49
C LYS A 133 -8.24 11.34 -10.21
N SER A 134 -7.91 10.23 -9.56
CA SER A 134 -8.88 9.22 -9.17
C SER A 134 -9.85 9.75 -8.11
N THR A 135 -11.10 9.34 -8.23
CA THR A 135 -12.19 9.70 -7.33
C THR A 135 -12.66 8.55 -6.44
N GLY A 136 -12.11 7.37 -6.66
CA GLY A 136 -12.42 6.17 -5.90
C GLY A 136 -11.46 5.04 -6.25
N GLU A 137 -11.73 3.87 -5.69
CA GLU A 137 -10.99 2.65 -5.97
C GLU A 137 -11.92 1.43 -5.94
N SER A 138 -11.61 0.41 -6.72
CA SER A 138 -12.19 -0.91 -6.63
C SER A 138 -11.13 -1.92 -6.21
N ILE A 139 -11.57 -3.03 -5.63
CA ILE A 139 -10.70 -4.09 -5.13
C ILE A 139 -11.20 -5.40 -5.71
N LEU A 140 -10.30 -6.13 -6.35
CA LEU A 140 -10.51 -7.49 -6.81
C LEU A 140 -9.68 -8.43 -5.94
N PHE A 141 -10.27 -9.55 -5.51
CA PHE A 141 -9.59 -10.65 -4.85
C PHE A 141 -9.53 -11.83 -5.80
N ILE A 142 -8.36 -12.45 -5.93
CA ILE A 142 -8.10 -13.63 -6.75
C ILE A 142 -7.53 -14.68 -5.81
N ASP A 143 -8.28 -15.75 -5.59
CA ASP A 143 -7.93 -16.78 -4.60
C ASP A 143 -6.78 -17.67 -5.04
N ASP A 144 -6.57 -17.86 -6.34
CA ASP A 144 -5.39 -18.54 -6.91
C ASP A 144 -5.28 -18.20 -8.41
N LEU A 145 -4.09 -17.91 -8.88
CA LEU A 145 -3.79 -17.96 -10.30
C LEU A 145 -3.57 -19.46 -10.61
N LYS A 146 -4.64 -20.22 -10.80
CA LYS A 146 -4.50 -21.53 -11.44
C LYS A 146 -4.08 -21.24 -12.86
N ASP A 147 -2.89 -21.71 -13.22
CA ASP A 147 -2.52 -21.87 -14.61
C ASP A 147 -3.57 -22.81 -15.23
N ASP A 148 -4.55 -22.26 -15.91
CA ASP A 148 -5.38 -23.00 -16.83
C ASP A 148 -4.48 -23.35 -18.02
N ASP A 149 -4.01 -24.61 -18.06
CA ASP A 149 -3.30 -25.22 -19.18
C ASP A 149 -4.11 -25.16 -20.49
#